data_1cfcee8b23c25fe4c703a51ab812d6b9
#
_entry.id   1cfcee8b23c25fe4c703a51ab812d6b9
#
_cell.length_a   1.000
_cell.length_b   1.000
_cell.length_c   1.000
_cell.angle_alpha   90.00
_cell.angle_beta   90.00
_cell.angle_gamma   90.00
#
_symmetry.space_group_name_H-M   'P 1'
#
loop_
_entity.id
_entity.type
_entity.pdbx_description
1 polymer ?
#
loop_
_entity_poly.entity_id
_entity_poly.type
_entity_poly.pdbx_seq_one_letter_code
_entity_poly.pdbx_strand_id
1 'polypeptide(L)'
;MLIFDKAPFPQCHASTVVETADGRFLAAWFGGKAEKAKDVQIWASRFDGTAWSAPEVVGTEPGQPTWNPVLFRAPSGTLKLWYKAGPDPVNWTGFVRSSGRPCRVAAIA
;
A
#
# COMPACT_ATOMS: atom_id res chain seq x y z
N MET A 1 8.12 17.61 3.55
CA MET A 1 9.07 16.69 2.92
C MET A 1 8.31 15.73 2.01
N LEU A 2 8.77 15.59 0.78
CA LEU A 2 8.19 14.65 -0.17
C LEU A 2 8.75 13.25 0.06
N ILE A 3 7.94 12.22 -0.22
CA ILE A 3 8.41 10.83 -0.19
C ILE A 3 9.36 10.59 -1.37
N PHE A 4 9.07 11.20 -2.51
CA PHE A 4 9.90 11.09 -3.71
C PHE A 4 9.75 12.35 -4.58
N ASP A 5 10.80 12.66 -5.34
CA ASP A 5 10.76 13.70 -6.38
C ASP A 5 10.38 13.08 -7.72
N LYS A 6 10.91 11.90 -8.00
CA LYS A 6 10.57 11.09 -9.17
C LYS A 6 9.98 9.77 -8.73
N ALA A 7 8.73 9.56 -9.09
CA ALA A 7 8.06 8.29 -8.81
C ALA A 7 8.48 7.20 -9.81
N PRO A 8 8.56 5.94 -9.37
CA PRO A 8 8.78 4.81 -10.27
C PRO A 8 7.53 4.43 -11.09
N PHE A 9 6.51 5.26 -11.05
CA PHE A 9 5.22 5.05 -11.73
C PHE A 9 4.68 6.38 -12.24
N PRO A 10 3.94 6.39 -13.37
CA PRO A 10 3.39 7.63 -13.95
C PRO A 10 2.31 8.31 -13.11
N GLN A 11 1.47 7.53 -12.42
CA GLN A 11 0.37 8.07 -11.62
C GLN A 11 0.24 7.33 -10.29
N CYS A 12 -0.20 8.05 -9.27
CA CYS A 12 -0.50 7.46 -7.96
C CYS A 12 -1.67 8.18 -7.31
N HIS A 13 -2.41 7.45 -6.47
CA HIS A 13 -3.63 7.94 -5.82
C HIS A 13 -3.81 7.32 -4.45
N ALA A 14 -4.72 7.94 -3.66
CA ALA A 14 -5.30 7.36 -2.45
C ALA A 14 -4.26 6.96 -1.40
N SER A 15 -3.46 7.93 -0.97
CA SER A 15 -2.48 7.69 0.08
C SER A 15 -3.14 7.44 1.44
N THR A 16 -2.49 6.60 2.23
CA THR A 16 -2.80 6.34 3.63
C THR A 16 -1.50 6.37 4.41
N VAL A 17 -1.54 6.76 5.68
CA VAL A 17 -0.35 6.82 6.52
C VAL A 17 -0.69 6.39 7.94
N VAL A 18 0.26 5.71 8.58
CA VAL A 18 0.13 5.29 9.96
C VAL A 18 1.46 5.50 10.68
N GLU A 19 1.39 5.89 11.95
CA GLU A 19 2.56 5.93 12.82
C GLU A 19 2.91 4.52 13.27
N THR A 20 4.14 4.09 13.05
CA THR A 20 4.60 2.74 13.39
C THR A 20 5.30 2.69 14.74
N ALA A 21 5.91 3.80 15.13
CA ALA A 21 6.56 4.03 16.42
C ALA A 21 6.72 5.54 16.56
N ASP A 22 7.16 6.02 17.72
CA ASP A 22 7.35 7.46 17.93
C ASP A 22 8.19 8.10 16.83
N GLY A 23 7.56 9.00 16.06
CA GLY A 23 8.22 9.73 14.99
C GLY A 23 8.54 8.92 13.76
N ARG A 24 8.06 7.68 13.66
CA ARG A 24 8.24 6.82 12.49
C ARG A 24 6.90 6.52 11.83
N PHE A 25 6.89 6.47 10.52
CA PHE A 25 5.65 6.33 9.76
C PHE A 25 5.79 5.35 8.61
N LEU A 26 4.66 4.80 8.22
CA LEU A 26 4.52 4.02 6.99
C LEU A 26 3.42 4.66 6.17
N ALA A 27 3.69 4.94 4.90
CA ALA A 27 2.70 5.43 3.95
C ALA A 27 2.51 4.43 2.85
N ALA A 28 1.30 4.34 2.32
CA ALA A 28 0.99 3.47 1.19
C ALA A 28 0.04 4.19 0.24
N TRP A 29 0.06 3.77 -1.02
CA TRP A 29 -0.78 4.32 -2.08
C TRP A 29 -0.87 3.30 -3.21
N PHE A 30 -1.77 3.52 -4.17
CA PHE A 30 -1.71 2.72 -5.39
C PHE A 30 -1.07 3.54 -6.51
N GLY A 31 -0.30 2.88 -7.35
CA GLY A 31 0.41 3.54 -8.43
C GLY A 31 0.72 2.61 -9.59
N GLY A 32 0.69 3.16 -10.78
CA GLY A 32 0.95 2.49 -12.03
C GLY A 32 0.81 3.46 -13.19
N LYS A 33 0.53 2.95 -14.38
CA LYS A 33 0.36 3.76 -15.58
C LYS A 33 -0.77 4.78 -15.44
N ALA A 34 -1.92 4.31 -14.97
CA ALA A 34 -3.11 5.11 -14.74
C ALA A 34 -4.05 4.31 -13.86
N GLU A 35 -5.00 4.98 -13.20
CA GLU A 35 -6.05 4.30 -12.48
C GLU A 35 -6.74 3.27 -13.40
N LYS A 36 -7.04 2.09 -12.88
CA LYS A 36 -7.60 0.93 -13.60
C LYS A 36 -6.62 0.17 -14.50
N ALA A 37 -5.41 0.66 -14.72
CA ALA A 37 -4.42 -0.08 -15.50
C ALA A 37 -4.00 -1.36 -14.75
N LYS A 38 -3.76 -2.43 -15.49
CA LYS A 38 -3.44 -3.75 -14.92
C LYS A 38 -2.10 -3.77 -14.18
N ASP A 39 -1.24 -2.79 -14.40
CA ASP A 39 0.04 -2.65 -13.72
C ASP A 39 -0.03 -1.90 -12.40
N VAL A 40 -1.22 -1.47 -11.98
CA VAL A 40 -1.41 -0.73 -10.73
C VAL A 40 -1.17 -1.65 -9.54
N GLN A 41 -0.24 -1.23 -8.69
CA GLN A 41 0.19 -1.98 -7.51
C GLN A 41 0.10 -1.10 -6.28
N ILE A 42 0.10 -1.71 -5.10
CA ILE A 42 0.21 -0.99 -3.85
C ILE A 42 1.68 -0.79 -3.52
N TRP A 43 2.07 0.45 -3.37
CA TRP A 43 3.42 0.88 -3.02
C TRP A 43 3.45 1.41 -1.60
N ALA A 44 4.59 1.33 -0.95
CA ALA A 44 4.78 1.88 0.38
C ALA A 44 6.17 2.48 0.54
N SER A 45 6.28 3.42 1.47
CA SER A 45 7.54 4.00 1.89
C SER A 45 7.53 4.16 3.41
N ARG A 46 8.69 4.01 4.04
CA ARG A 46 8.87 4.13 5.48
C ARG A 46 9.64 5.40 5.82
N PHE A 47 9.16 6.11 6.83
CA PHE A 47 9.89 7.24 7.41
C PHE A 47 10.57 6.77 8.70
N ASP A 48 11.88 6.89 8.77
CA ASP A 48 12.69 6.41 9.89
C ASP A 48 12.92 7.46 10.98
N GLY A 49 12.27 8.61 10.86
CA GLY A 49 12.48 9.77 11.74
C GLY A 49 13.34 10.85 11.08
N THR A 50 13.99 10.52 9.97
CA THR A 50 14.88 11.44 9.25
C THR A 50 14.50 11.54 7.78
N ALA A 51 14.29 10.42 7.11
CA ALA A 51 14.04 10.37 5.68
C ALA A 51 13.07 9.24 5.32
N TRP A 52 12.44 9.37 4.18
CA TRP A 52 11.61 8.33 3.58
C TRP A 52 12.47 7.36 2.79
N SER A 53 12.13 6.08 2.87
CA SER A 53 12.76 5.05 2.04
C SER A 53 12.28 5.16 0.59
N ALA A 54 13.01 4.56 -0.34
CA ALA A 54 12.53 4.42 -1.71
C ALA A 54 11.22 3.61 -1.71
N PRO A 55 10.24 3.97 -2.56
CA PRO A 55 9.00 3.21 -2.66
C PRO A 55 9.25 1.76 -3.05
N GLU A 56 8.51 0.85 -2.42
CA GLU A 56 8.55 -0.58 -2.74
C GLU A 56 7.14 -1.13 -2.87
N VAL A 57 6.97 -2.17 -3.67
CA VAL A 57 5.67 -2.83 -3.86
C VAL A 57 5.37 -3.69 -2.65
N VAL A 58 4.21 -3.47 -2.04
CA VAL A 58 3.75 -4.24 -0.87
C VAL A 58 2.45 -4.98 -1.12
N GLY A 59 1.79 -4.74 -2.24
CA GLY A 59 0.58 -5.45 -2.61
C GLY A 59 0.43 -5.47 -4.13
N THR A 60 0.16 -6.64 -4.68
CA THR A 60 -0.08 -6.81 -6.10
C THR A 60 -0.92 -8.05 -6.35
N GLU A 61 -1.77 -7.97 -7.37
CA GLU A 61 -2.52 -9.12 -7.87
C GLU A 61 -2.31 -9.19 -9.38
N PRO A 62 -1.65 -10.25 -9.87
CA PRO A 62 -1.30 -10.35 -11.28
C PRO A 62 -2.50 -10.20 -12.21
N GLY A 63 -2.37 -9.34 -13.20
CA GLY A 63 -3.39 -9.13 -14.23
C GLY A 63 -4.59 -8.29 -13.79
N GLN A 64 -4.57 -7.72 -12.58
CA GLN A 64 -5.66 -6.90 -12.07
C GLN A 64 -5.12 -5.62 -11.43
N PRO A 65 -5.80 -4.48 -11.62
CA PRO A 65 -5.44 -3.28 -10.88
C PRO A 65 -5.77 -3.41 -9.41
N THR A 66 -4.96 -2.78 -8.58
CA THR A 66 -5.22 -2.62 -7.15
C THR A 66 -5.86 -1.26 -6.87
N TRP A 67 -6.51 -1.14 -5.73
CA TRP A 67 -7.30 0.02 -5.38
C TRP A 67 -7.13 0.37 -3.90
N ASN A 68 -7.30 1.62 -3.59
CA ASN A 68 -7.39 2.25 -2.27
C ASN A 68 -6.86 1.42 -1.10
N PRO A 69 -5.56 1.54 -0.76
CA PRO A 69 -5.04 0.88 0.43
C PRO A 69 -5.51 1.60 1.70
N VAL A 70 -5.59 0.84 2.78
CA VAL A 70 -5.80 1.39 4.13
C VAL A 70 -4.79 0.74 5.06
N LEU A 71 -4.02 1.56 5.75
CA LEU A 71 -3.10 1.11 6.78
C LEU A 71 -3.72 1.24 8.15
N PHE A 72 -3.45 0.28 9.02
CA PHE A 72 -3.92 0.28 10.39
C PHE A 72 -2.85 -0.32 11.30
N ARG A 73 -2.64 0.31 12.45
CA ARG A 73 -1.79 -0.25 13.50
C ARG A 73 -2.67 -0.80 14.60
N ALA A 74 -2.63 -2.11 14.79
CA ALA A 74 -3.38 -2.77 15.84
C ALA A 74 -2.80 -2.43 17.22
N PRO A 75 -3.59 -2.56 18.31
CA PRO A 75 -3.08 -2.31 19.67
C PRO A 75 -1.85 -3.15 20.01
N SER A 76 -1.69 -4.31 19.42
CA SER A 76 -0.51 -5.17 19.58
C SER A 76 0.75 -4.63 18.89
N GLY A 77 0.62 -3.56 18.08
CA GLY A 77 1.70 -3.05 17.24
C GLY A 77 1.76 -3.67 15.86
N THR A 78 0.97 -4.70 15.58
CA THR A 78 0.90 -5.30 14.25
C THR A 78 0.34 -4.31 13.25
N LEU A 79 1.02 -4.14 12.12
CA LEU A 79 0.56 -3.30 11.03
C LEU A 79 -0.28 -4.14 10.08
N LYS A 80 -1.38 -3.58 9.63
CA LYS A 80 -2.26 -4.23 8.66
C LYS A 80 -2.45 -3.32 7.47
N LEU A 81 -2.41 -3.91 6.29
CA LEU A 81 -2.67 -3.25 5.03
C LEU A 81 -3.85 -3.95 4.37
N TRP A 82 -4.94 -3.21 4.17
CA TRP A 82 -6.04 -3.67 3.35
C TRP A 82 -5.99 -2.98 2.01
N TYR A 83 -6.24 -3.73 0.95
CA TYR A 83 -6.41 -3.16 -0.37
C TYR A 83 -7.40 -4.02 -1.16
N LYS A 84 -7.82 -3.53 -2.28
CA LYS A 84 -8.75 -4.22 -3.17
C LYS A 84 -8.06 -4.46 -4.51
N ALA A 85 -8.44 -5.55 -5.17
CA ALA A 85 -7.99 -5.84 -6.52
C ALA A 85 -9.15 -6.33 -7.36
N GLY A 86 -9.22 -5.88 -8.60
CA GLY A 86 -10.28 -6.23 -9.50
C GLY A 86 -10.38 -5.24 -10.65
N PRO A 87 -11.17 -5.56 -11.68
CA PRO A 87 -11.27 -4.73 -12.88
C PRO A 87 -11.91 -3.36 -12.65
N ASP A 88 -12.74 -3.24 -11.62
CA ASP A 88 -13.45 -1.99 -11.30
C ASP A 88 -13.97 -2.03 -9.86
N PRO A 89 -14.45 -0.87 -9.32
CA PRO A 89 -14.93 -0.80 -7.93
C PRO A 89 -16.18 -1.63 -7.61
N VAL A 90 -16.84 -2.19 -8.60
CA VAL A 90 -18.03 -3.04 -8.40
C VAL A 90 -17.62 -4.51 -8.29
N ASN A 91 -16.55 -4.90 -9.01
CA ASN A 91 -16.10 -6.28 -9.14
C ASN A 91 -14.70 -6.46 -8.56
N TRP A 92 -14.49 -6.03 -7.33
CA TRP A 92 -13.20 -6.20 -6.67
C TRP A 92 -13.29 -7.15 -5.47
N THR A 93 -12.15 -7.70 -5.09
CA THR A 93 -11.98 -8.53 -3.89
C THR A 93 -11.03 -7.80 -2.94
N GLY A 94 -11.35 -7.83 -1.66
CA GLY A 94 -10.50 -7.27 -0.62
C GLY A 94 -9.42 -8.24 -0.20
N PHE A 95 -8.24 -7.69 0.09
CA PHE A 95 -7.08 -8.43 0.57
C PHE A 95 -6.54 -7.77 1.83
N VAL A 96 -5.96 -8.56 2.71
CA VAL A 96 -5.24 -8.05 3.88
C VAL A 96 -3.84 -8.64 3.93
N ARG A 97 -2.88 -7.76 4.24
CA ARG A 97 -1.50 -8.14 4.51
C ARG A 97 -1.15 -7.66 5.91
N SER A 98 -0.57 -8.53 6.73
CA SER A 98 -0.15 -8.18 8.08
C SER A 98 1.36 -8.22 8.19
N SER A 99 1.92 -7.25 8.91
CA SER A 99 3.30 -7.36 9.35
C SER A 99 3.34 -8.40 10.48
N GLY A 100 4.42 -9.09 10.59
CA GLY A 100 4.57 -10.16 11.56
C GLY A 100 5.36 -11.29 10.94
N ARG A 101 5.33 -12.45 11.56
CA ARG A 101 6.14 -13.59 11.12
C ARG A 101 5.29 -14.84 10.99
N PRO A 102 5.10 -15.32 9.78
CA PRO A 102 5.45 -14.72 8.49
C PRO A 102 4.45 -13.65 8.06
N CYS A 103 4.89 -12.75 7.19
CA CYS A 103 4.01 -11.80 6.55
C CYS A 103 3.12 -12.54 5.55
N ARG A 104 1.81 -12.36 5.66
CA ARG A 104 0.85 -13.08 4.83
C ARG A 104 -0.08 -12.12 4.11
N VAL A 105 -0.50 -12.54 2.93
CA VAL A 105 -1.61 -11.91 2.21
C VAL A 105 -2.77 -12.91 2.22
N ALA A 106 -3.92 -12.45 2.68
CA ALA A 106 -5.13 -13.26 2.71
C ALA A 106 -6.28 -12.51 2.06
N ALA A 107 -7.09 -13.21 1.28
CA ALA A 107 -8.28 -12.61 0.69
C ALA A 107 -9.36 -12.41 1.75
N ILE A 108 -10.02 -11.28 1.68
CA ILE A 108 -11.20 -10.97 2.46
C ILE A 108 -12.35 -10.80 1.48
N ALA A 109 -13.26 -11.70 1.53
CA ALA A 109 -14.39 -11.66 0.60
C ALA A 109 -15.26 -10.41 0.84
#